data_740eb115407ff1d2940c3c320ed7006e
#
_entry.id   740eb115407ff1d2940c3c320ed7006e
#
_cell.length_a   1.000
_cell.length_b   1.000
_cell.length_c   1.000
_cell.angle_alpha   90.00
_cell.angle_beta   90.00
_cell.angle_gamma   90.00
#
_symmetry.space_group_name_H-M   'P 1'
#
loop_
_entity.id
_entity.type
_entity.pdbx_description
1 polymer ?
#
loop_
_entity_poly.entity_id
_entity_poly.type
_entity_poly.pdbx_seq_one_letter_code
_entity_poly.pdbx_strand_id
1 'polypeptide(L)'
;MRLDEFNITEIPDDGNRAGQEPNKSINDMSAGLQAGPPYPPEQTDAVKQLQKALQSAGYSVGSTGVDGKYGPRTAKAVNAFKKDYKIQGNGQEVDAKSLQTIAGVSSGTIPKAKNTYTPSTNKRSELGQLSQDSVTQGKVGKVLDLIAGPESGGRYDAVYPGKRRPEILDMTLDELVADQRERGRFTGSSASGRYQYIRKTLSSVVKQMGLDTSKEKFTPKLQDEIAIFHLRANHGLDKWLSGSMSNEQFLNRLAGTWAGIPKTNGRSAYAGVLDNKAGIGAQAALQGLDDIRGTA
;
A
#
# COMPACT_ATOMS: atom_id res chain seq x y z
N MET A 1 -42.10 18.18 8.37
CA MET A 1 -41.80 17.49 9.63
C MET A 1 -40.57 18.18 10.21
N ARG A 2 -40.73 18.91 11.29
CA ARG A 2 -39.71 19.73 11.95
C ARG A 2 -38.78 18.80 12.73
N LEU A 3 -37.46 19.04 12.60
CA LEU A 3 -36.41 18.37 13.38
C LEU A 3 -36.06 19.22 14.61
N ASP A 4 -36.96 19.26 15.56
CA ASP A 4 -36.72 19.82 16.89
C ASP A 4 -37.09 18.73 17.91
N GLU A 5 -36.21 18.58 18.92
CA GLU A 5 -36.38 17.71 20.10
C GLU A 5 -35.87 16.26 19.99
N PHE A 6 -34.56 16.07 20.26
CA PHE A 6 -34.07 14.92 21.00
C PHE A 6 -33.22 15.38 22.19
N ASN A 7 -33.89 15.38 23.33
CA ASN A 7 -33.30 15.62 24.64
C ASN A 7 -32.61 14.31 25.08
N ILE A 8 -31.31 14.34 25.31
CA ILE A 8 -30.57 13.18 25.84
C ILE A 8 -30.43 13.40 27.35
N THR A 9 -31.21 12.64 28.10
CA THR A 9 -31.12 12.55 29.56
C THR A 9 -29.88 11.75 29.96
N GLU A 10 -29.29 12.25 31.04
CA GLU A 10 -28.12 11.88 31.81
C GLU A 10 -27.87 10.37 31.99
N ILE A 11 -26.59 9.98 31.80
CA ILE A 11 -26.01 8.71 32.24
C ILE A 11 -25.32 8.99 33.59
N PRO A 12 -25.48 8.13 34.64
CA PRO A 12 -24.90 8.37 35.96
C PRO A 12 -23.37 8.32 35.94
N ASP A 13 -22.76 9.29 36.63
CA ASP A 13 -21.34 9.40 36.91
C ASP A 13 -20.94 8.33 37.96
N ASP A 14 -20.14 7.36 37.58
CA ASP A 14 -19.40 6.49 38.50
C ASP A 14 -18.01 7.08 38.76
N GLY A 15 -17.93 7.91 39.79
CA GLY A 15 -16.71 8.55 40.20
C GLY A 15 -15.54 7.61 40.42
N ASN A 16 -14.61 7.54 39.50
CA ASN A 16 -13.19 7.36 39.76
C ASN A 16 -12.31 7.46 38.50
N ARG A 17 -11.79 8.66 38.18
CA ARG A 17 -10.59 8.85 37.36
C ARG A 17 -9.98 10.23 37.59
N ALA A 18 -8.99 10.28 38.48
CA ALA A 18 -8.06 11.40 38.52
C ALA A 18 -7.17 11.40 37.27
N GLY A 19 -7.15 12.52 36.53
CA GLY A 19 -6.05 12.85 35.60
C GLY A 19 -6.23 12.60 34.10
N GLN A 20 -7.46 12.55 33.56
CA GLN A 20 -7.64 12.67 32.11
C GLN A 20 -8.49 13.90 31.79
N GLU A 21 -7.90 14.86 31.07
CA GLU A 21 -8.67 15.94 30.44
C GLU A 21 -9.83 15.31 29.62
N PRO A 22 -11.04 15.91 29.62
CA PRO A 22 -12.18 15.36 28.91
C PRO A 22 -11.86 15.29 27.43
N ASN A 23 -11.97 14.08 26.88
CA ASN A 23 -11.76 13.81 25.45
C ASN A 23 -12.80 14.62 24.66
N LYS A 24 -12.41 15.81 24.18
CA LYS A 24 -13.29 16.66 23.38
C LYS A 24 -13.80 15.86 22.19
N SER A 25 -15.12 15.76 22.08
CA SER A 25 -15.76 15.14 20.92
C SER A 25 -15.39 15.90 19.65
N ILE A 26 -15.36 15.21 18.49
CA ILE A 26 -15.16 15.87 17.20
C ILE A 26 -16.19 17.00 16.96
N ASN A 27 -17.35 16.94 17.61
CA ASN A 27 -18.37 17.97 17.55
C ASN A 27 -17.98 19.24 18.31
N ASP A 28 -17.04 19.17 19.26
CA ASP A 28 -16.52 20.31 20.04
C ASP A 28 -15.33 20.99 19.36
N MET A 29 -14.94 20.49 18.17
CA MET A 29 -13.83 21.04 17.42
C MET A 29 -14.27 22.33 16.71
N SER A 30 -13.49 23.39 16.85
CA SER A 30 -13.70 24.59 16.06
C SER A 30 -13.42 24.32 14.58
N ALA A 31 -14.32 24.77 13.70
CA ALA A 31 -14.08 24.82 12.28
C ALA A 31 -12.83 25.68 11.97
N GLY A 32 -12.10 25.33 10.90
CA GLY A 32 -10.94 26.12 10.47
C GLY A 32 -9.60 25.44 10.60
N LEU A 33 -9.56 24.09 10.77
CA LEU A 33 -8.31 23.36 10.63
C LEU A 33 -7.78 23.48 9.22
N GLN A 34 -6.54 23.98 9.07
CA GLN A 34 -5.91 24.21 7.79
C GLN A 34 -4.73 23.27 7.55
N ALA A 35 -4.56 22.91 6.28
CA ALA A 35 -3.46 22.05 5.85
C ALA A 35 -2.16 22.84 5.70
N GLY A 36 -1.06 22.24 6.11
CA GLY A 36 0.29 22.77 5.93
C GLY A 36 0.95 23.26 7.21
N PRO A 37 2.28 23.43 7.17
CA PRO A 37 3.02 23.99 8.29
C PRO A 37 2.81 25.53 8.42
N PRO A 38 3.00 26.12 9.64
CA PRO A 38 3.34 25.39 10.86
C PRO A 38 2.17 24.52 11.37
N TYR A 39 2.47 23.43 12.10
CA TYR A 39 1.47 22.59 12.76
C TYR A 39 1.38 23.02 14.23
N PRO A 40 0.43 23.88 14.58
CA PRO A 40 0.35 24.42 15.93
C PRO A 40 0.07 23.29 16.95
N PRO A 41 0.78 23.23 18.08
CA PRO A 41 0.58 22.20 19.11
C PRO A 41 -0.86 22.11 19.60
N GLU A 42 -1.57 23.24 19.71
CA GLU A 42 -2.95 23.33 20.13
C GLU A 42 -3.95 22.65 19.17
N GLN A 43 -3.58 22.47 17.92
CA GLN A 43 -4.41 21.77 16.92
C GLN A 43 -4.10 20.28 16.82
N THR A 44 -3.03 19.81 17.45
CA THR A 44 -2.56 18.42 17.29
C THR A 44 -3.62 17.41 17.66
N ASP A 45 -4.31 17.59 18.80
CA ASP A 45 -5.32 16.63 19.25
C ASP A 45 -6.61 16.71 18.42
N ALA A 46 -6.98 17.89 18.01
CA ALA A 46 -8.08 18.08 17.06
C ALA A 46 -7.81 17.38 15.73
N VAL A 47 -6.60 17.52 15.19
CA VAL A 47 -6.18 16.84 13.96
C VAL A 47 -6.14 15.33 14.16
N LYS A 48 -5.68 14.80 15.29
CA LYS A 48 -5.72 13.37 15.59
C LYS A 48 -7.16 12.82 15.60
N GLN A 49 -8.10 13.56 16.20
CA GLN A 49 -9.51 13.18 16.20
C GLN A 49 -10.10 13.18 14.79
N LEU A 50 -9.81 14.22 14.00
CA LEU A 50 -10.19 14.30 12.61
C LEU A 50 -9.65 13.09 11.81
N GLN A 51 -8.37 12.77 11.98
CA GLN A 51 -7.73 11.65 11.31
C GLN A 51 -8.37 10.31 11.70
N LYS A 52 -8.66 10.09 12.99
CA LYS A 52 -9.39 8.90 13.48
C LYS A 52 -10.78 8.79 12.87
N ALA A 53 -11.53 9.90 12.86
CA ALA A 53 -12.87 9.92 12.30
C ALA A 53 -12.90 9.69 10.79
N LEU A 54 -11.94 10.24 10.03
CA LEU A 54 -11.76 9.96 8.62
C LEU A 54 -11.44 8.49 8.36
N GLN A 55 -10.58 7.87 9.17
CA GLN A 55 -10.30 6.43 9.07
C GLN A 55 -11.54 5.59 9.37
N SER A 56 -12.30 5.93 10.42
CA SER A 56 -13.56 5.25 10.75
C SER A 56 -14.60 5.40 9.63
N ALA A 57 -14.59 6.53 8.94
CA ALA A 57 -15.42 6.78 7.76
C ALA A 57 -14.91 6.07 6.49
N GLY A 58 -13.73 5.42 6.53
CA GLY A 58 -13.14 4.66 5.41
C GLY A 58 -12.15 5.45 4.55
N TYR A 59 -11.69 6.62 5.00
CA TYR A 59 -10.73 7.46 4.26
C TYR A 59 -9.33 7.32 4.83
N SER A 60 -8.36 7.02 3.96
CA SER A 60 -6.96 6.86 4.36
C SER A 60 -6.31 8.23 4.60
N VAL A 61 -5.79 8.43 5.80
CA VAL A 61 -5.00 9.63 6.17
C VAL A 61 -3.50 9.46 5.89
N GLY A 62 -3.12 8.38 5.26
CA GLY A 62 -1.75 8.09 4.83
C GLY A 62 -1.00 7.14 5.77
N SER A 63 0.26 6.82 5.40
CA SER A 63 1.10 5.82 6.08
C SER A 63 1.60 6.24 7.46
N THR A 64 1.51 7.51 7.82
CA THR A 64 1.82 7.99 9.18
C THR A 64 0.64 7.82 10.14
N GLY A 65 -0.54 7.44 9.59
CA GLY A 65 -1.74 7.24 10.40
C GLY A 65 -2.18 8.51 11.11
N VAL A 66 -2.57 8.37 12.37
CA VAL A 66 -3.02 9.45 13.25
C VAL A 66 -1.80 10.13 13.89
N ASP A 67 -1.20 11.07 13.18
CA ASP A 67 0.04 11.76 13.60
C ASP A 67 -0.18 13.18 14.15
N GLY A 68 -1.43 13.67 14.10
CA GLY A 68 -1.79 15.01 14.58
C GLY A 68 -1.32 16.16 13.68
N LYS A 69 -0.85 15.85 12.44
CA LYS A 69 -0.41 16.85 11.47
C LYS A 69 -1.40 16.93 10.32
N TYR A 70 -1.97 18.09 10.09
CA TYR A 70 -2.83 18.31 8.93
C TYR A 70 -1.96 18.54 7.68
N GLY A 71 -1.26 17.48 7.29
CA GLY A 71 -0.40 17.49 6.10
C GLY A 71 -1.17 17.16 4.80
N PRO A 72 -0.45 17.10 3.66
CA PRO A 72 -1.05 16.85 2.34
C PRO A 72 -1.88 15.56 2.26
N ARG A 73 -1.57 14.56 3.08
CA ARG A 73 -2.30 13.29 3.12
C ARG A 73 -3.65 13.42 3.81
N THR A 74 -3.70 14.11 4.95
CA THR A 74 -4.95 14.43 5.64
C THR A 74 -5.81 15.34 4.76
N ALA A 75 -5.23 16.35 4.10
CA ALA A 75 -5.91 17.21 3.14
C ALA A 75 -6.53 16.41 1.98
N LYS A 76 -5.82 15.41 1.46
CA LYS A 76 -6.35 14.52 0.41
C LYS A 76 -7.53 13.69 0.90
N ALA A 77 -7.48 13.18 2.13
CA ALA A 77 -8.58 12.43 2.75
C ALA A 77 -9.82 13.30 2.92
N VAL A 78 -9.66 14.54 3.44
CA VAL A 78 -10.75 15.51 3.57
C VAL A 78 -11.34 15.87 2.21
N ASN A 79 -10.52 16.09 1.19
CA ASN A 79 -10.99 16.38 -0.16
C ASN A 79 -11.81 15.22 -0.75
N ALA A 80 -11.37 13.99 -0.56
CA ALA A 80 -12.12 12.80 -1.00
C ALA A 80 -13.46 12.71 -0.26
N PHE A 81 -13.45 12.92 1.06
CA PHE A 81 -14.65 12.95 1.87
C PHE A 81 -15.64 14.03 1.38
N LYS A 82 -15.18 15.28 1.19
CA LYS A 82 -16.01 16.38 0.69
C LYS A 82 -16.67 16.03 -0.64
N LYS A 83 -15.93 15.42 -1.57
CA LYS A 83 -16.47 14.96 -2.86
C LYS A 83 -17.59 13.95 -2.71
N ASP A 84 -17.36 12.90 -1.89
CA ASP A 84 -18.31 11.80 -1.71
C ASP A 84 -19.62 12.27 -1.05
N TYR A 85 -19.53 13.25 -0.14
CA TYR A 85 -20.70 13.84 0.53
C TYR A 85 -21.20 15.15 -0.10
N LYS A 86 -20.71 15.50 -1.29
CA LYS A 86 -21.10 16.71 -2.05
C LYS A 86 -20.96 18.00 -1.24
N ILE A 87 -19.92 18.08 -0.41
CA ILE A 87 -19.54 19.27 0.34
C ILE A 87 -18.60 20.11 -0.53
N GLN A 88 -18.88 21.40 -0.67
CA GLN A 88 -18.03 22.29 -1.46
C GLN A 88 -16.66 22.53 -0.81
N GLY A 89 -15.68 22.94 -1.61
CA GLY A 89 -14.32 23.23 -1.17
C GLY A 89 -13.35 22.10 -1.48
N ASN A 90 -12.10 22.34 -1.13
CA ASN A 90 -11.00 21.38 -1.26
C ASN A 90 -10.59 20.87 0.13
N GLY A 91 -9.61 20.00 0.18
CA GLY A 91 -9.14 19.44 1.45
C GLY A 91 -8.13 20.32 2.19
N GLN A 92 -7.96 21.59 1.83
CA GLN A 92 -6.99 22.47 2.51
C GLN A 92 -7.51 22.96 3.86
N GLU A 93 -8.82 22.96 4.04
CA GLU A 93 -9.48 23.32 5.31
C GLU A 93 -10.66 22.42 5.61
N VAL A 94 -11.02 22.32 6.88
CA VAL A 94 -12.21 21.61 7.37
C VAL A 94 -13.18 22.64 7.94
N ASP A 95 -14.27 22.87 7.21
CA ASP A 95 -15.38 23.72 7.65
C ASP A 95 -16.33 22.97 8.59
N ALA A 96 -17.22 23.71 9.26
CA ALA A 96 -18.16 23.16 10.22
C ALA A 96 -19.04 22.06 9.64
N LYS A 97 -19.51 22.21 8.38
CA LYS A 97 -20.31 21.20 7.70
C LYS A 97 -19.54 19.91 7.47
N SER A 98 -18.27 20.02 7.11
CA SER A 98 -17.37 18.86 6.97
C SER A 98 -17.18 18.14 8.28
N LEU A 99 -16.90 18.86 9.40
CA LEU A 99 -16.73 18.28 10.72
C LEU A 99 -17.99 17.54 11.16
N GLN A 100 -19.15 18.19 11.07
CA GLN A 100 -20.44 17.59 11.45
C GLN A 100 -20.74 16.33 10.64
N THR A 101 -20.50 16.38 9.33
CA THR A 101 -20.72 15.22 8.45
C THR A 101 -19.75 14.09 8.76
N ILE A 102 -18.45 14.39 8.98
CA ILE A 102 -17.43 13.40 9.37
C ILE A 102 -17.81 12.76 10.71
N ALA A 103 -18.24 13.54 11.69
CA ALA A 103 -18.70 13.04 12.98
C ALA A 103 -19.90 12.10 12.83
N GLY A 104 -20.91 12.50 12.07
CA GLY A 104 -22.09 11.69 11.82
C GLY A 104 -21.79 10.38 11.10
N VAL A 105 -20.87 10.39 10.13
CA VAL A 105 -20.43 9.16 9.44
C VAL A 105 -19.59 8.28 10.36
N SER A 106 -18.72 8.87 11.17
CA SER A 106 -17.87 8.14 12.11
C SER A 106 -18.70 7.45 13.21
N SER A 107 -19.77 8.10 13.69
CA SER A 107 -20.71 7.56 14.69
C SER A 107 -21.77 6.62 14.10
N GLY A 108 -21.89 6.57 12.77
CA GLY A 108 -22.90 5.75 12.09
C GLY A 108 -24.28 6.40 11.96
N THR A 109 -24.46 7.66 12.41
CA THR A 109 -25.72 8.41 12.26
C THR A 109 -25.95 8.88 10.83
N ILE A 110 -24.87 9.08 10.06
CA ILE A 110 -24.92 9.30 8.62
C ILE A 110 -24.38 8.07 7.92
N PRO A 111 -25.10 7.49 6.94
CA PRO A 111 -24.61 6.33 6.19
C PRO A 111 -23.24 6.65 5.55
N LYS A 112 -22.32 5.68 5.61
CA LYS A 112 -21.08 5.79 4.85
C LYS A 112 -21.44 5.97 3.38
N ALA A 113 -20.85 6.97 2.74
CA ALA A 113 -20.99 7.12 1.31
C ALA A 113 -20.68 5.76 0.67
N LYS A 114 -21.49 5.34 -0.31
CA LYS A 114 -21.12 4.23 -1.17
C LYS A 114 -19.83 4.69 -1.87
N ASN A 115 -18.72 4.42 -1.20
CA ASN A 115 -17.43 4.90 -1.63
C ASN A 115 -17.17 4.25 -2.98
N THR A 116 -17.17 5.04 -4.04
CA THR A 116 -16.69 4.61 -5.35
C THR A 116 -15.18 4.37 -5.31
N TYR A 117 -14.50 4.75 -4.24
CA TYR A 117 -13.20 4.24 -3.84
C TYR A 117 -13.38 3.05 -2.88
N THR A 118 -14.02 2.00 -3.34
CA THR A 118 -13.64 0.67 -2.89
C THR A 118 -12.19 0.49 -3.33
N PRO A 119 -11.25 0.22 -2.43
CA PRO A 119 -10.03 -0.48 -2.84
C PRO A 119 -10.58 -1.65 -3.63
N SER A 120 -10.23 -1.74 -4.90
CA SER A 120 -10.82 -2.73 -5.80
C SER A 120 -10.55 -4.11 -5.21
N THR A 121 -11.47 -4.61 -4.36
CA THR A 121 -11.53 -6.00 -3.94
C THR A 121 -11.65 -6.89 -5.18
N ASN A 122 -12.09 -6.33 -6.29
CA ASN A 122 -12.12 -6.98 -7.58
C ASN A 122 -10.71 -7.24 -8.15
N LYS A 123 -9.69 -6.38 -7.90
CA LYS A 123 -8.35 -6.67 -8.42
C LYS A 123 -7.73 -7.92 -7.82
N ARG A 124 -7.98 -8.20 -6.54
CA ARG A 124 -7.52 -9.46 -5.92
C ARG A 124 -8.37 -10.64 -6.38
N SER A 125 -9.69 -10.48 -6.53
CA SER A 125 -10.58 -11.52 -7.05
C SER A 125 -10.39 -11.76 -8.55
N GLU A 126 -10.10 -10.72 -9.33
CA GLU A 126 -9.71 -10.86 -10.75
C GLU A 126 -8.36 -11.58 -10.90
N LEU A 127 -7.38 -11.33 -10.01
CA LEU A 127 -6.13 -12.10 -9.95
C LEU A 127 -6.37 -13.57 -9.60
N GLY A 128 -7.34 -13.87 -8.72
CA GLY A 128 -7.75 -15.24 -8.41
C GLY A 128 -8.50 -15.94 -9.54
N GLN A 129 -9.29 -15.20 -10.33
CA GLN A 129 -10.03 -15.74 -11.47
C GLN A 129 -9.17 -15.97 -12.73
N LEU A 130 -8.07 -15.21 -12.89
CA LEU A 130 -7.15 -15.38 -14.03
C LEU A 130 -6.27 -16.63 -13.92
N SER A 131 -6.40 -17.43 -12.89
CA SER A 131 -5.55 -18.58 -12.60
C SER A 131 -6.26 -19.94 -12.71
N GLN A 132 -7.35 -20.07 -13.46
CA GLN A 132 -8.05 -21.36 -13.58
C GLN A 132 -7.40 -22.35 -14.57
N ASP A 133 -6.47 -21.88 -15.41
CA ASP A 133 -5.71 -22.73 -16.30
C ASP A 133 -4.39 -23.16 -15.64
N SER A 134 -4.23 -24.47 -15.39
CA SER A 134 -3.06 -25.04 -14.75
C SER A 134 -1.75 -24.82 -15.51
N VAL A 135 -1.81 -24.76 -16.85
CA VAL A 135 -0.65 -24.51 -17.71
C VAL A 135 -0.16 -23.06 -17.53
N THR A 136 -1.07 -22.10 -17.57
CA THR A 136 -0.74 -20.69 -17.33
C THR A 136 -0.21 -20.46 -15.93
N GLN A 137 -0.77 -21.13 -14.92
CA GLN A 137 -0.25 -21.09 -13.54
C GLN A 137 1.18 -21.64 -13.47
N GLY A 138 1.45 -22.76 -14.14
CA GLY A 138 2.80 -23.35 -14.22
C GLY A 138 3.80 -22.39 -14.86
N LYS A 139 3.43 -21.73 -15.98
CA LYS A 139 4.27 -20.72 -16.65
C LYS A 139 4.54 -19.51 -15.77
N VAL A 140 3.52 -18.99 -15.07
CA VAL A 140 3.66 -17.87 -14.14
C VAL A 140 4.59 -18.23 -12.98
N GLY A 141 4.44 -19.43 -12.40
CA GLY A 141 5.33 -19.92 -11.35
C GLY A 141 6.80 -19.95 -11.79
N LYS A 142 7.08 -20.47 -13.01
CA LYS A 142 8.44 -20.48 -13.57
C LYS A 142 9.01 -19.07 -13.81
N VAL A 143 8.18 -18.09 -14.22
CA VAL A 143 8.61 -16.68 -14.32
C VAL A 143 8.97 -16.13 -12.94
N LEU A 144 8.17 -16.45 -11.91
CA LEU A 144 8.48 -16.06 -10.53
C LEU A 144 9.81 -16.66 -10.06
N ASP A 145 10.09 -17.93 -10.38
CA ASP A 145 11.36 -18.60 -10.06
C ASP A 145 12.54 -17.98 -10.79
N LEU A 146 12.37 -17.63 -12.08
CA LEU A 146 13.38 -16.93 -12.89
C LEU A 146 13.81 -15.61 -12.24
N ILE A 147 12.86 -14.87 -11.66
CA ILE A 147 13.13 -13.62 -10.95
C ILE A 147 13.75 -13.90 -9.57
N ALA A 148 13.17 -14.81 -8.81
CA ALA A 148 13.56 -15.05 -7.42
C ALA A 148 14.96 -15.68 -7.28
N GLY A 149 15.40 -16.47 -8.28
CA GLY A 149 16.70 -17.11 -8.28
C GLY A 149 17.84 -16.10 -8.05
N PRO A 150 18.05 -15.15 -8.96
CA PRO A 150 19.12 -14.14 -8.83
C PRO A 150 18.90 -13.12 -7.71
N GLU A 151 17.66 -12.86 -7.30
CA GLU A 151 17.35 -11.86 -6.29
C GLU A 151 17.55 -12.35 -4.85
N SER A 152 17.08 -13.54 -4.53
CA SER A 152 17.06 -14.05 -3.15
C SER A 152 17.48 -15.52 -3.00
N GLY A 153 17.79 -16.21 -4.10
CA GLY A 153 17.89 -17.66 -4.13
C GLY A 153 16.55 -18.34 -3.83
N GLY A 154 15.43 -17.70 -4.16
CA GLY A 154 14.09 -18.22 -3.97
C GLY A 154 13.52 -18.05 -2.54
N ARG A 155 14.21 -17.36 -1.63
CA ARG A 155 13.84 -17.27 -0.20
C ARG A 155 12.89 -16.13 0.10
N TYR A 156 11.78 -16.42 0.76
CA TYR A 156 10.77 -15.44 1.16
C TYR A 156 11.20 -14.56 2.34
N ASP A 157 12.12 -15.03 3.17
CA ASP A 157 12.65 -14.35 4.35
C ASP A 157 13.97 -13.60 4.10
N ALA A 158 14.34 -13.44 2.83
CA ALA A 158 15.57 -12.76 2.46
C ALA A 158 15.46 -11.24 2.65
N VAL A 159 16.53 -10.62 3.17
CA VAL A 159 16.69 -9.15 3.22
C VAL A 159 18.10 -8.76 2.80
N TYR A 160 18.25 -7.59 2.18
CA TYR A 160 19.58 -7.05 1.86
C TYR A 160 20.33 -6.65 3.15
N PRO A 161 21.67 -6.86 3.24
CA PRO A 161 22.53 -7.60 2.31
C PRO A 161 22.57 -9.13 2.61
N GLY A 162 21.85 -9.92 1.83
CA GLY A 162 21.94 -11.38 1.82
C GLY A 162 21.59 -12.13 3.11
N LYS A 163 20.92 -11.47 4.07
CA LYS A 163 20.56 -12.06 5.37
C LYS A 163 19.18 -12.72 5.31
N ARG A 164 18.94 -13.63 6.28
CA ARG A 164 17.64 -14.22 6.53
C ARG A 164 17.00 -13.55 7.75
N ARG A 165 15.72 -13.21 7.62
CA ARG A 165 14.90 -12.62 8.69
C ARG A 165 13.50 -13.24 8.64
N PRO A 166 13.30 -14.43 9.22
CA PRO A 166 12.01 -15.11 9.21
C PRO A 166 10.87 -14.25 9.75
N GLU A 167 11.15 -13.34 10.69
CA GLU A 167 10.18 -12.45 11.31
C GLU A 167 9.47 -11.52 10.32
N ILE A 168 10.05 -11.21 9.15
CA ILE A 168 9.37 -10.39 8.14
C ILE A 168 8.11 -11.04 7.58
N LEU A 169 8.01 -12.36 7.66
CA LEU A 169 6.86 -13.12 7.15
C LEU A 169 5.60 -12.91 7.99
N ASP A 170 5.77 -12.54 9.25
CA ASP A 170 4.69 -12.27 10.19
C ASP A 170 4.35 -10.78 10.32
N MET A 171 5.20 -9.91 9.77
CA MET A 171 4.96 -8.46 9.76
C MET A 171 3.78 -8.12 8.86
N THR A 172 2.96 -7.18 9.31
CA THR A 172 2.03 -6.47 8.41
C THR A 172 2.81 -5.68 7.37
N LEU A 173 2.18 -5.31 6.26
CA LEU A 173 2.85 -4.49 5.24
C LEU A 173 3.28 -3.12 5.78
N ASP A 174 2.54 -2.53 6.73
CA ASP A 174 2.94 -1.28 7.40
C ASP A 174 4.18 -1.47 8.27
N GLU A 175 4.25 -2.55 9.06
CA GLU A 175 5.41 -2.90 9.88
C GLU A 175 6.64 -3.17 9.00
N LEU A 176 6.47 -3.93 7.92
CA LEU A 176 7.53 -4.18 6.96
C LEU A 176 8.06 -2.90 6.31
N VAL A 177 7.17 -1.98 5.90
CA VAL A 177 7.57 -0.69 5.31
C VAL A 177 8.32 0.18 6.32
N ALA A 178 7.97 0.12 7.61
CA ALA A 178 8.70 0.78 8.67
C ALA A 178 10.10 0.17 8.87
N ASP A 179 10.19 -1.16 8.94
CA ASP A 179 11.47 -1.90 8.98
C ASP A 179 12.35 -1.60 7.76
N GLN A 180 11.77 -1.63 6.57
CA GLN A 180 12.47 -1.28 5.32
C GLN A 180 13.05 0.14 5.34
N ARG A 181 12.32 1.09 5.93
CA ARG A 181 12.81 2.47 6.09
C ARG A 181 14.02 2.52 6.99
N GLU A 182 13.94 1.85 8.13
CA GLU A 182 15.01 1.86 9.13
C GLU A 182 16.26 1.14 8.59
N ARG A 183 16.11 -0.08 8.10
CA ARG A 183 17.22 -0.85 7.50
C ARG A 183 17.90 -0.11 6.35
N GLY A 184 17.13 0.51 5.47
CA GLY A 184 17.65 1.22 4.31
C GLY A 184 18.59 2.36 4.67
N ARG A 185 18.46 2.96 5.86
CA ARG A 185 19.37 4.00 6.36
C ARG A 185 20.78 3.46 6.66
N PHE A 186 20.85 2.21 7.13
CA PHE A 186 22.13 1.62 7.56
C PHE A 186 22.77 0.74 6.49
N THR A 187 21.97 0.12 5.62
CA THR A 187 22.48 -0.84 4.63
C THR A 187 22.53 -0.30 3.21
N GLY A 188 21.97 0.90 2.98
CA GLY A 188 21.83 1.47 1.64
C GLY A 188 20.69 0.87 0.80
N SER A 189 20.09 -0.27 1.21
CA SER A 189 18.97 -0.89 0.52
C SER A 189 17.90 -1.38 1.48
N SER A 190 16.65 -1.27 1.06
CA SER A 190 15.47 -1.74 1.79
C SER A 190 14.90 -3.05 1.23
N ALA A 191 15.62 -3.74 0.34
CA ALA A 191 15.14 -4.92 -0.35
C ALA A 191 14.72 -6.04 0.62
N SER A 192 13.56 -6.66 0.36
CA SER A 192 12.94 -7.66 1.23
C SER A 192 12.16 -8.70 0.46
N GLY A 193 12.16 -9.93 0.99
CA GLY A 193 11.38 -11.04 0.53
C GLY A 193 11.96 -11.75 -0.70
N ARG A 194 11.17 -12.68 -1.24
CA ARG A 194 11.56 -13.53 -2.37
C ARG A 194 11.98 -12.73 -3.61
N TYR A 195 11.29 -11.59 -3.85
CA TYR A 195 11.48 -10.76 -5.03
C TYR A 195 12.27 -9.47 -4.74
N GLN A 196 12.91 -9.37 -3.58
CA GLN A 196 13.75 -8.25 -3.15
C GLN A 196 13.11 -6.86 -3.43
N TYR A 197 11.81 -6.73 -3.14
CA TYR A 197 11.15 -5.44 -3.29
C TYR A 197 11.73 -4.39 -2.36
N ILE A 198 12.22 -3.30 -2.93
CA ILE A 198 12.54 -2.10 -2.16
C ILE A 198 11.27 -1.38 -1.71
N ARG A 199 11.36 -0.66 -0.60
CA ARG A 199 10.23 0.04 0.04
C ARG A 199 9.35 0.82 -0.93
N LYS A 200 9.97 1.62 -1.82
CA LYS A 200 9.23 2.48 -2.76
C LYS A 200 8.38 1.65 -3.74
N THR A 201 8.97 0.61 -4.30
CA THR A 201 8.29 -0.28 -5.24
C THR A 201 7.18 -1.08 -4.54
N LEU A 202 7.46 -1.68 -3.38
CA LEU A 202 6.46 -2.41 -2.60
C LEU A 202 5.27 -1.52 -2.27
N SER A 203 5.51 -0.34 -1.68
CA SER A 203 4.43 0.60 -1.33
C SER A 203 3.60 1.04 -2.53
N SER A 204 4.21 1.17 -3.71
CA SER A 204 3.48 1.50 -4.94
C SER A 204 2.59 0.36 -5.40
N VAL A 205 3.10 -0.86 -5.41
CA VAL A 205 2.36 -2.05 -5.89
C VAL A 205 1.20 -2.39 -4.96
N VAL A 206 1.44 -2.46 -3.64
CA VAL A 206 0.38 -2.77 -2.66
C VAL A 206 -0.74 -1.73 -2.66
N LYS A 207 -0.39 -0.46 -2.92
CA LYS A 207 -1.37 0.61 -3.13
C LYS A 207 -2.21 0.39 -4.39
N GLN A 208 -1.59 -0.02 -5.50
CA GLN A 208 -2.31 -0.33 -6.75
C GLN A 208 -3.24 -1.53 -6.57
N MET A 209 -2.84 -2.51 -5.75
CA MET A 209 -3.66 -3.66 -5.39
C MET A 209 -4.83 -3.30 -4.45
N GLY A 210 -4.77 -2.16 -3.78
CA GLY A 210 -5.77 -1.75 -2.79
C GLY A 210 -5.74 -2.57 -1.50
N LEU A 211 -4.56 -3.10 -1.12
CA LEU A 211 -4.42 -3.92 0.09
C LEU A 211 -4.54 -3.08 1.37
N ASP A 212 -5.15 -3.65 2.40
CA ASP A 212 -5.14 -3.09 3.76
C ASP A 212 -3.78 -3.39 4.42
N THR A 213 -2.87 -2.43 4.31
CA THR A 213 -1.48 -2.60 4.75
C THR A 213 -1.33 -2.78 6.26
N SER A 214 -2.35 -2.45 7.04
CA SER A 214 -2.37 -2.62 8.49
C SER A 214 -2.75 -4.05 8.92
N LYS A 215 -3.33 -4.86 8.01
CA LYS A 215 -3.81 -6.22 8.29
C LYS A 215 -3.10 -7.29 7.49
N GLU A 216 -2.75 -7.00 6.25
CA GLU A 216 -2.13 -7.96 5.36
C GLU A 216 -0.68 -8.23 5.78
N LYS A 217 -0.38 -9.49 6.11
CA LYS A 217 0.97 -9.93 6.47
C LYS A 217 1.78 -10.29 5.24
N PHE A 218 3.08 -10.03 5.28
CA PHE A 218 4.02 -10.29 4.18
C PHE A 218 4.35 -11.78 4.03
N THR A 219 3.34 -12.64 4.05
CA THR A 219 3.45 -14.09 3.92
C THR A 219 4.02 -14.50 2.55
N PRO A 220 4.56 -15.72 2.38
CA PRO A 220 4.97 -16.26 1.08
C PRO A 220 3.89 -16.11 0.01
N LYS A 221 2.66 -16.47 0.34
CA LYS A 221 1.51 -16.34 -0.57
C LYS A 221 1.27 -14.90 -1.02
N LEU A 222 1.30 -13.94 -0.08
CA LEU A 222 1.07 -12.54 -0.42
C LEU A 222 2.23 -11.97 -1.26
N GLN A 223 3.48 -12.39 -1.01
CA GLN A 223 4.63 -12.00 -1.83
C GLN A 223 4.45 -12.44 -3.28
N ASP A 224 4.00 -13.67 -3.52
CA ASP A 224 3.73 -14.17 -4.87
C ASP A 224 2.55 -13.42 -5.52
N GLU A 225 1.47 -13.16 -4.81
CA GLU A 225 0.33 -12.35 -5.29
C GLU A 225 0.77 -10.94 -5.70
N ILE A 226 1.60 -10.27 -4.89
CA ILE A 226 2.16 -8.95 -5.19
C ILE A 226 3.01 -9.01 -6.47
N ALA A 227 3.85 -10.04 -6.61
CA ALA A 227 4.72 -10.19 -7.77
C ALA A 227 3.90 -10.46 -9.06
N ILE A 228 2.91 -11.33 -9.02
CA ILE A 228 2.00 -11.60 -10.15
C ILE A 228 1.26 -10.34 -10.56
N PHE A 229 0.68 -9.61 -9.61
CA PHE A 229 0.03 -8.34 -9.90
C PHE A 229 0.98 -7.36 -10.57
N HIS A 230 2.19 -7.20 -10.03
CA HIS A 230 3.19 -6.28 -10.57
C HIS A 230 3.60 -6.66 -12.00
N LEU A 231 3.80 -7.95 -12.26
CA LEU A 231 4.11 -8.47 -13.58
C LEU A 231 3.01 -8.17 -14.61
N ARG A 232 1.75 -8.34 -14.22
CA ARG A 232 0.60 -8.04 -15.09
C ARG A 232 0.41 -6.54 -15.30
N ALA A 233 0.37 -5.77 -14.22
CA ALA A 233 0.04 -4.35 -14.29
C ALA A 233 1.14 -3.50 -14.94
N ASN A 234 2.43 -3.85 -14.70
CA ASN A 234 3.55 -2.97 -15.05
C ASN A 234 4.51 -3.57 -16.08
N HIS A 235 4.59 -4.92 -16.18
CA HIS A 235 5.57 -5.57 -17.05
C HIS A 235 4.98 -6.25 -18.27
N GLY A 236 3.64 -6.39 -18.34
CA GLY A 236 2.95 -6.94 -19.50
C GLY A 236 3.03 -8.46 -19.59
N LEU A 237 2.96 -9.15 -18.43
CA LEU A 237 2.98 -10.61 -18.36
C LEU A 237 1.97 -11.27 -19.30
N ASP A 238 0.73 -10.79 -19.31
CA ASP A 238 -0.32 -11.40 -20.14
C ASP A 238 -0.05 -11.19 -21.65
N LYS A 239 0.55 -10.06 -22.06
CA LYS A 239 0.98 -9.83 -23.43
C LYS A 239 2.13 -10.77 -23.82
N TRP A 240 3.02 -11.05 -22.89
CA TRP A 240 4.11 -12.00 -23.13
C TRP A 240 3.58 -13.43 -23.20
N LEU A 241 2.69 -13.84 -22.29
CA LEU A 241 2.06 -15.16 -22.30
C LEU A 241 1.28 -15.42 -23.59
N SER A 242 0.58 -14.41 -24.11
CA SER A 242 -0.19 -14.51 -25.38
C SER A 242 0.67 -14.44 -26.64
N GLY A 243 1.99 -14.24 -26.52
CA GLY A 243 2.88 -14.06 -27.67
C GLY A 243 2.89 -12.66 -28.29
N SER A 244 2.08 -11.71 -27.75
CA SER A 244 2.01 -10.34 -28.26
C SER A 244 3.20 -9.46 -27.82
N MET A 245 4.12 -10.01 -27.03
CA MET A 245 5.36 -9.38 -26.59
C MET A 245 6.51 -10.38 -26.74
N SER A 246 7.65 -9.93 -27.27
CA SER A 246 8.82 -10.80 -27.42
C SER A 246 9.51 -11.06 -26.07
N ASN A 247 10.37 -12.10 -26.00
CA ASN A 247 11.15 -12.40 -24.81
C ASN A 247 12.12 -11.26 -24.47
N GLU A 248 12.73 -10.63 -25.47
CA GLU A 248 13.64 -9.50 -25.27
C GLU A 248 12.92 -8.29 -24.70
N GLN A 249 11.72 -7.98 -25.18
CA GLN A 249 10.90 -6.90 -24.67
C GLN A 249 10.50 -7.17 -23.23
N PHE A 250 10.08 -8.40 -22.92
CA PHE A 250 9.69 -8.79 -21.57
C PHE A 250 10.90 -8.77 -20.62
N LEU A 251 12.04 -9.36 -21.02
CA LEU A 251 13.28 -9.35 -20.24
C LEU A 251 13.72 -7.92 -19.88
N ASN A 252 13.74 -7.01 -20.86
CA ASN A 252 14.11 -5.61 -20.62
C ASN A 252 13.15 -4.89 -19.65
N ARG A 253 11.86 -5.25 -19.64
CA ARG A 253 10.90 -4.74 -18.67
C ARG A 253 11.17 -5.29 -17.27
N LEU A 254 11.44 -6.59 -17.13
CA LEU A 254 11.82 -7.20 -15.86
C LEU A 254 13.08 -6.55 -15.28
N ALA A 255 14.10 -6.35 -16.10
CA ALA A 255 15.35 -5.70 -15.70
C ALA A 255 15.14 -4.27 -15.18
N GLY A 256 14.08 -3.59 -15.56
CA GLY A 256 13.71 -2.27 -15.04
C GLY A 256 13.27 -2.26 -13.57
N THR A 257 12.96 -3.43 -13.00
CA THR A 257 12.60 -3.55 -11.57
C THR A 257 13.60 -4.38 -10.79
N TRP A 258 14.08 -5.47 -11.36
CA TRP A 258 14.93 -6.45 -10.68
C TRP A 258 16.38 -6.35 -11.16
N ALA A 259 17.26 -5.97 -10.22
CA ALA A 259 18.68 -5.75 -10.52
C ALA A 259 19.42 -7.03 -10.92
N GLY A 260 19.00 -8.18 -10.42
CA GLY A 260 19.53 -9.49 -10.75
C GLY A 260 19.15 -9.98 -12.15
N ILE A 261 18.14 -9.38 -12.79
CA ILE A 261 17.72 -9.67 -14.17
C ILE A 261 18.51 -8.77 -15.14
N PRO A 262 19.18 -9.33 -16.14
CA PRO A 262 19.92 -8.55 -17.13
C PRO A 262 18.98 -7.91 -18.17
N LYS A 263 19.40 -6.79 -18.72
CA LYS A 263 18.92 -6.36 -20.03
C LYS A 263 19.47 -7.28 -21.12
N THR A 264 18.91 -7.20 -22.32
CA THR A 264 19.37 -7.96 -23.51
C THR A 264 20.85 -7.74 -23.85
N ASN A 265 21.45 -6.62 -23.42
CA ASN A 265 22.88 -6.36 -23.57
C ASN A 265 23.76 -6.98 -22.46
N GLY A 266 23.19 -7.82 -21.59
CA GLY A 266 23.87 -8.55 -20.51
C GLY A 266 24.12 -7.73 -19.24
N ARG A 267 23.78 -6.44 -19.20
CA ARG A 267 24.03 -5.57 -18.05
C ARG A 267 22.78 -5.46 -17.16
N SER A 268 22.98 -5.34 -15.85
CA SER A 268 21.91 -4.89 -14.96
C SER A 268 21.49 -3.46 -15.34
N ALA A 269 20.19 -3.17 -15.23
CA ALA A 269 19.69 -1.79 -15.36
C ALA A 269 20.21 -0.87 -14.26
N TYR A 270 20.70 -1.43 -13.16
CA TYR A 270 21.20 -0.75 -11.96
C TYR A 270 22.72 -0.88 -11.79
N ALA A 271 23.45 -1.24 -12.86
CA ALA A 271 24.92 -1.32 -12.81
C ALA A 271 25.52 0.00 -12.33
N GLY A 272 26.40 -0.06 -11.34
CA GLY A 272 27.02 1.12 -10.71
C GLY A 272 26.24 1.72 -9.53
N VAL A 273 25.08 1.15 -9.16
CA VAL A 273 24.34 1.51 -7.96
C VAL A 273 24.55 0.41 -6.92
N LEU A 274 25.25 0.69 -5.82
CA LEU A 274 25.70 -0.33 -4.86
C LEU A 274 26.44 -1.46 -5.60
N ASP A 275 26.30 -2.71 -5.12
CA ASP A 275 26.89 -3.90 -5.74
C ASP A 275 25.97 -4.56 -6.77
N ASN A 276 25.02 -3.79 -7.35
CA ASN A 276 24.04 -4.34 -8.30
C ASN A 276 24.72 -4.83 -9.58
N LYS A 277 24.55 -6.10 -9.84
CA LYS A 277 24.96 -6.80 -11.07
C LYS A 277 23.89 -7.81 -11.45
N ALA A 278 23.83 -8.14 -12.73
CA ALA A 278 22.97 -9.24 -13.18
C ALA A 278 23.45 -10.55 -12.54
N GLY A 279 22.51 -11.29 -11.95
CA GLY A 279 22.77 -12.59 -11.30
C GLY A 279 22.73 -13.77 -12.26
N ILE A 280 22.22 -13.55 -13.50
CA ILE A 280 22.20 -14.53 -14.60
C ILE A 280 22.64 -13.84 -15.89
N GLY A 281 23.12 -14.62 -16.88
CA GLY A 281 23.45 -14.11 -18.21
C GLY A 281 22.18 -13.82 -19.05
N ALA A 282 22.26 -12.85 -19.96
CA ALA A 282 21.12 -12.49 -20.82
C ALA A 282 20.64 -13.67 -21.69
N GLN A 283 21.58 -14.44 -22.26
CA GLN A 283 21.27 -15.62 -23.06
C GLN A 283 20.54 -16.68 -22.24
N ALA A 284 21.00 -16.96 -21.01
CA ALA A 284 20.36 -17.92 -20.11
C ALA A 284 18.94 -17.44 -19.69
N ALA A 285 18.76 -16.12 -19.45
CA ALA A 285 17.46 -15.55 -19.15
C ALA A 285 16.49 -15.65 -20.33
N LEU A 286 16.95 -15.36 -21.55
CA LEU A 286 16.15 -15.50 -22.77
C LEU A 286 15.78 -16.95 -23.03
N GLN A 287 16.73 -17.88 -22.90
CA GLN A 287 16.46 -19.31 -23.02
C GLN A 287 15.44 -19.79 -21.99
N GLY A 288 15.56 -19.35 -20.72
CA GLY A 288 14.56 -19.64 -19.69
C GLY A 288 13.16 -19.14 -20.05
N LEU A 289 13.04 -17.96 -20.65
CA LEU A 289 11.76 -17.43 -21.12
C LEU A 289 11.21 -18.23 -22.32
N ASP A 290 12.07 -18.68 -23.25
CA ASP A 290 11.68 -19.56 -24.36
C ASP A 290 11.17 -20.91 -23.85
N ASP A 291 11.90 -21.53 -22.92
CA ASP A 291 11.52 -22.80 -22.30
C ASP A 291 10.17 -22.69 -21.57
N ILE A 292 9.95 -21.60 -20.82
CA ILE A 292 8.68 -21.35 -20.12
C ILE A 292 7.54 -21.19 -21.12
N ARG A 293 7.75 -20.46 -22.20
CA ARG A 293 6.72 -20.22 -23.21
C ARG A 293 6.40 -21.48 -24.01
N GLY A 294 7.42 -22.29 -24.34
CA GLY A 294 7.31 -23.51 -25.12
C GLY A 294 6.72 -24.70 -24.37
N THR A 295 6.64 -24.67 -23.02
CA THR A 295 5.97 -25.73 -22.25
C THR A 295 4.46 -25.65 -22.47
N ALA A 296 3.92 -26.66 -23.16
CA ALA A 296 2.48 -26.88 -23.37
C ALA A 296 1.79 -27.28 -22.06
#